data_ffb807695a85359bfc4849a955401f6e
#
_entry.id   ffb807695a85359bfc4849a955401f6e
#
_cell.length_a   1.000
_cell.length_b   1.000
_cell.length_c   1.000
_cell.angle_alpha   90.00
_cell.angle_beta   90.00
_cell.angle_gamma   90.00
#
_symmetry.space_group_name_H-M   'P 1'
#
loop_
_entity.id
_entity.type
_entity.pdbx_description
1 polymer ?
#
loop_
_entity_poly.entity_id
_entity_poly.type
_entity_poly.pdbx_seq_one_letter_code
_entity_poly.pdbx_strand_id
1 'polypeptide(L)'
;GLPYVGIGWYRTTFDAPADQQTTLVFDGAMSEAHVYVNGQEACFWPFGYNSFHCDVTGLLNKDGKNNTLAVRLENKPQSSRWYPGAGLYRNVRVVSTDKVHVPVWGTQLTTPHVSDEYASVRLLTTIANDEGKDIRIVTEIISPDGKVVATKDNTRKINHGQPFEQNFLVNAPCLWSPETPYLYKAVSKVYADGKQTDEYTTRFGIRSIEIIADKGFFLNGKHRKFQGVCN
;
A
#
# COMPACT_ATOMS: atom_id res chain seq x y z
N GLY A 1 0.16 -20.57 23.72
CA GLY A 1 0.11 -21.82 22.96
C GLY A 1 1.50 -22.37 22.72
N LEU A 2 1.62 -23.66 22.42
CA LEU A 2 2.92 -24.25 22.08
C LEU A 2 3.38 -23.74 20.70
N PRO A 3 4.69 -23.50 20.50
CA PRO A 3 5.23 -23.18 19.19
C PRO A 3 4.90 -24.29 18.19
N TYR A 4 4.40 -23.92 17.02
CA TYR A 4 4.13 -24.88 15.94
C TYR A 4 5.21 -24.79 14.87
N VAL A 5 5.75 -25.94 14.49
CA VAL A 5 6.74 -26.08 13.42
C VAL A 5 6.18 -27.08 12.41
N GLY A 6 6.15 -26.72 11.13
CA GLY A 6 5.63 -27.55 10.06
C GLY A 6 4.69 -26.82 9.12
N ILE A 7 3.87 -27.59 8.40
CA ILE A 7 2.97 -27.08 7.37
C ILE A 7 1.59 -26.83 7.95
N GLY A 8 1.07 -25.62 7.73
CA GLY A 8 -0.30 -25.23 8.06
C GLY A 8 -1.10 -24.84 6.82
N TRP A 9 -2.39 -25.13 6.80
CA TRP A 9 -3.31 -24.75 5.75
C TRP A 9 -4.43 -23.88 6.30
N TYR A 10 -4.69 -22.76 5.59
CA TYR A 10 -5.82 -21.88 5.82
C TYR A 10 -6.78 -21.97 4.64
N ARG A 11 -8.08 -21.98 4.89
CA ARG A 11 -9.09 -22.03 3.83
C ARG A 11 -10.29 -21.18 4.16
N THR A 12 -10.76 -20.44 3.17
CA THR A 12 -12.00 -19.64 3.25
C THR A 12 -12.62 -19.49 1.86
N THR A 13 -13.78 -18.89 1.80
CA THR A 13 -14.41 -18.48 0.54
C THR A 13 -14.56 -16.96 0.51
N PHE A 14 -14.58 -16.40 -0.70
CA PHE A 14 -14.80 -14.97 -0.92
C PHE A 14 -15.53 -14.73 -2.25
N ASP A 15 -16.19 -13.59 -2.35
CA ASP A 15 -16.78 -13.09 -3.58
C ASP A 15 -15.95 -11.93 -4.11
N ALA A 16 -15.91 -11.78 -5.43
CA ALA A 16 -15.29 -10.63 -6.11
C ALA A 16 -16.07 -10.33 -7.40
N PRO A 17 -16.18 -9.06 -7.84
CA PRO A 17 -16.84 -8.73 -9.10
C PRO A 17 -16.15 -9.41 -10.30
N ALA A 18 -16.93 -10.10 -11.14
CA ALA A 18 -16.40 -10.90 -12.23
C ALA A 18 -15.83 -10.07 -13.40
N ASP A 19 -16.22 -8.80 -13.49
CA ASP A 19 -15.83 -7.83 -14.54
C ASP A 19 -14.69 -6.89 -14.09
N GLN A 20 -14.19 -7.07 -12.87
CA GLN A 20 -13.11 -6.28 -12.30
C GLN A 20 -11.81 -7.06 -12.17
N GLN A 21 -10.70 -6.34 -12.08
CA GLN A 21 -9.42 -6.92 -11.66
C GLN A 21 -9.43 -7.15 -10.15
N THR A 22 -8.98 -8.31 -9.74
CA THR A 22 -8.98 -8.68 -8.32
C THR A 22 -7.58 -9.11 -7.87
N THR A 23 -7.11 -8.43 -6.83
CA THR A 23 -5.83 -8.69 -6.19
C THR A 23 -6.05 -9.10 -4.73
N LEU A 24 -5.42 -10.19 -4.31
CA LEU A 24 -5.33 -10.57 -2.90
C LEU A 24 -4.09 -9.92 -2.30
N VAL A 25 -4.25 -9.22 -1.18
CA VAL A 25 -3.17 -8.55 -0.46
C VAL A 25 -2.99 -9.19 0.90
N PHE A 26 -1.77 -9.65 1.19
CA PHE A 26 -1.37 -10.26 2.44
C PHE A 26 -0.45 -9.30 3.19
N ASP A 27 -0.85 -8.86 4.37
CA ASP A 27 -0.01 -7.98 5.19
C ASP A 27 1.11 -8.73 5.92
N GLY A 28 0.98 -10.05 6.06
CA GLY A 28 2.02 -10.91 6.61
C GLY A 28 1.57 -12.36 6.72
N ALA A 29 2.43 -13.27 6.27
CA ALA A 29 2.22 -14.71 6.26
C ALA A 29 3.56 -15.43 6.51
N MET A 30 3.69 -16.14 7.62
CA MET A 30 4.94 -16.81 8.05
C MET A 30 4.82 -18.31 7.86
N SER A 31 5.57 -18.86 6.93
CA SER A 31 6.39 -18.37 5.82
C SER A 31 6.19 -19.31 4.62
N GLU A 32 6.97 -19.14 3.53
CA GLU A 32 6.86 -20.00 2.35
C GLU A 32 5.38 -20.14 1.89
N ALA A 33 4.74 -18.98 1.69
CA ALA A 33 3.32 -18.90 1.40
C ALA A 33 3.02 -19.31 -0.04
N HIS A 34 2.30 -20.41 -0.22
CA HIS A 34 1.67 -20.79 -1.48
C HIS A 34 0.20 -20.44 -1.43
N VAL A 35 -0.25 -19.57 -2.32
CA VAL A 35 -1.62 -19.07 -2.39
C VAL A 35 -2.35 -19.74 -3.55
N TYR A 36 -3.50 -20.35 -3.27
CA TYR A 36 -4.34 -21.03 -4.27
C TYR A 36 -5.72 -20.38 -4.32
N VAL A 37 -6.22 -20.16 -5.52
CA VAL A 37 -7.61 -19.76 -5.75
C VAL A 37 -8.26 -20.80 -6.64
N ASN A 38 -9.42 -21.32 -6.22
CA ASN A 38 -10.18 -22.35 -6.92
C ASN A 38 -9.33 -23.58 -7.33
N GLY A 39 -8.36 -23.95 -6.47
CA GLY A 39 -7.47 -25.10 -6.68
C GLY A 39 -6.25 -24.81 -7.57
N GLN A 40 -6.10 -23.63 -8.11
CA GLN A 40 -4.95 -23.22 -8.93
C GLN A 40 -4.03 -22.32 -8.12
N GLU A 41 -2.70 -22.52 -8.23
CA GLU A 41 -1.72 -21.67 -7.57
C GLU A 41 -1.69 -20.28 -8.21
N ALA A 42 -1.95 -19.27 -7.40
CA ALA A 42 -1.93 -17.86 -7.80
C ALA A 42 -0.55 -17.25 -7.66
N CYS A 43 0.12 -17.52 -6.55
CA CYS A 43 1.48 -17.03 -6.31
C CYS A 43 2.18 -17.79 -5.18
N PHE A 44 3.52 -17.64 -5.13
CA PHE A 44 4.39 -18.08 -4.06
C PHE A 44 5.14 -16.88 -3.47
N TRP A 45 5.20 -16.81 -2.13
CA TRP A 45 5.97 -15.79 -1.41
C TRP A 45 6.77 -16.40 -0.26
N PRO A 46 8.12 -16.39 -0.32
CA PRO A 46 8.93 -17.13 0.66
C PRO A 46 9.12 -16.43 1.99
N PHE A 47 9.10 -15.07 2.00
CA PHE A 47 9.53 -14.29 3.15
C PHE A 47 8.35 -13.87 4.04
N GLY A 48 8.44 -14.19 5.34
CA GLY A 48 7.33 -14.03 6.26
C GLY A 48 7.14 -12.64 6.87
N TYR A 49 8.12 -11.73 6.78
CA TYR A 49 8.10 -10.46 7.52
C TYR A 49 7.63 -9.25 6.72
N ASN A 50 7.33 -9.37 5.45
CA ASN A 50 6.78 -8.28 4.65
C ASN A 50 5.45 -8.63 4.00
N SER A 51 4.77 -7.60 3.49
CA SER A 51 3.52 -7.74 2.75
C SER A 51 3.80 -8.17 1.31
N PHE A 52 2.84 -8.87 0.69
CA PHE A 52 2.85 -9.23 -0.72
C PHE A 52 1.43 -9.23 -1.29
N HIS A 53 1.32 -9.34 -2.60
CA HIS A 53 0.03 -9.43 -3.27
C HIS A 53 0.08 -10.37 -4.48
N CYS A 54 -1.08 -10.87 -4.87
CA CYS A 54 -1.27 -11.75 -6.01
C CYS A 54 -2.43 -11.24 -6.86
N ASP A 55 -2.25 -11.11 -8.16
CA ASP A 55 -3.36 -10.97 -9.10
C ASP A 55 -4.06 -12.34 -9.23
N VAL A 56 -5.35 -12.37 -8.98
CA VAL A 56 -6.18 -13.59 -9.04
C VAL A 56 -7.32 -13.47 -10.05
N THR A 57 -7.34 -12.41 -10.85
CA THR A 57 -8.41 -12.10 -11.81
C THR A 57 -8.75 -13.28 -12.70
N GLY A 58 -7.74 -13.92 -13.29
CA GLY A 58 -7.92 -15.06 -14.21
C GLY A 58 -8.29 -16.38 -13.54
N LEU A 59 -8.30 -16.43 -12.19
CA LEU A 59 -8.57 -17.64 -11.39
C LEU A 59 -9.96 -17.62 -10.76
N LEU A 60 -10.71 -16.54 -10.88
CA LEU A 60 -12.05 -16.40 -10.31
C LEU A 60 -13.07 -17.26 -11.05
N ASN A 61 -14.12 -17.69 -10.35
CA ASN A 61 -15.31 -18.24 -10.96
C ASN A 61 -15.96 -17.22 -11.90
N LYS A 62 -16.60 -17.69 -12.97
CA LYS A 62 -17.18 -16.82 -14.01
C LYS A 62 -18.20 -15.80 -13.50
N ASP A 63 -18.91 -16.14 -12.42
CA ASP A 63 -19.87 -15.27 -11.74
C ASP A 63 -19.27 -14.48 -10.58
N GLY A 64 -17.99 -14.66 -10.31
CA GLY A 64 -17.26 -14.03 -9.20
C GLY A 64 -17.65 -14.55 -7.81
N LYS A 65 -18.50 -15.57 -7.70
CA LYS A 65 -19.04 -16.06 -6.44
C LYS A 65 -18.35 -17.30 -5.93
N ASN A 66 -18.38 -17.44 -4.58
CA ASN A 66 -17.89 -18.65 -3.88
C ASN A 66 -16.46 -19.08 -4.30
N ASN A 67 -15.58 -18.10 -4.57
CA ASN A 67 -14.19 -18.42 -4.85
C ASN A 67 -13.53 -19.00 -3.60
N THR A 68 -12.86 -20.14 -3.74
CA THR A 68 -12.13 -20.74 -2.63
C THR A 68 -10.71 -20.20 -2.59
N LEU A 69 -10.33 -19.60 -1.46
CA LEU A 69 -8.94 -19.25 -1.14
C LEU A 69 -8.36 -20.33 -0.24
N ALA A 70 -7.22 -20.90 -0.62
CA ALA A 70 -6.41 -21.77 0.24
C ALA A 70 -4.98 -21.23 0.31
N VAL A 71 -4.40 -21.20 1.51
CA VAL A 71 -3.03 -20.75 1.73
C VAL A 71 -2.28 -21.82 2.50
N ARG A 72 -1.21 -22.34 1.89
CA ARG A 72 -0.25 -23.23 2.53
C ARG A 72 0.91 -22.40 3.07
N LEU A 73 1.22 -22.57 4.32
CA LEU A 73 2.38 -21.97 4.96
C LEU A 73 3.28 -23.05 5.53
N GLU A 74 4.58 -22.82 5.50
CA GLU A 74 5.55 -23.71 6.09
C GLU A 74 6.45 -22.97 7.06
N ASN A 75 6.32 -23.29 8.35
CA ASN A 75 7.26 -22.85 9.36
C ASN A 75 8.36 -23.89 9.51
N LYS A 76 9.51 -23.63 8.86
CA LYS A 76 10.63 -24.57 8.81
C LYS A 76 11.32 -24.69 10.17
N PRO A 77 11.69 -25.90 10.61
CA PRO A 77 12.48 -26.09 11.80
C PRO A 77 13.87 -25.46 11.63
N GLN A 78 14.41 -24.89 12.70
CA GLN A 78 15.77 -24.31 12.75
C GLN A 78 16.02 -23.21 11.69
N SER A 79 14.96 -22.52 11.23
CA SER A 79 15.05 -21.46 10.23
C SER A 79 15.59 -20.15 10.81
N SER A 80 15.58 -19.99 12.14
CA SER A 80 16.12 -18.82 12.85
C SER A 80 16.57 -19.20 14.27
N ARG A 81 17.26 -18.27 14.93
CA ARG A 81 17.69 -18.42 16.35
C ARG A 81 16.53 -18.26 17.35
N TRP A 82 15.42 -17.74 16.91
CA TRP A 82 14.20 -17.52 17.71
C TRP A 82 13.03 -18.23 17.01
N TYR A 83 11.92 -18.37 17.72
CA TYR A 83 10.67 -18.82 17.10
C TYR A 83 10.05 -17.66 16.31
N PRO A 84 10.01 -17.73 14.95
CA PRO A 84 9.60 -16.59 14.13
C PRO A 84 8.07 -16.36 14.12
N GLY A 85 7.31 -17.22 14.79
CA GLY A 85 5.88 -17.32 14.66
C GLY A 85 5.47 -18.23 13.50
N ALA A 86 4.18 -18.46 13.36
CA ALA A 86 3.61 -19.22 12.26
C ALA A 86 2.22 -18.72 11.93
N GLY A 87 1.85 -18.82 10.65
CA GLY A 87 0.48 -18.58 10.21
C GLY A 87 0.26 -17.25 9.50
N LEU A 88 -1.01 -16.98 9.20
CA LEU A 88 -1.49 -15.68 8.75
C LEU A 88 -1.64 -14.77 9.97
N TYR A 89 -0.61 -14.00 10.29
CA TYR A 89 -0.56 -13.20 11.52
C TYR A 89 -1.02 -11.74 11.33
N ARG A 90 -1.36 -11.37 10.09
CA ARG A 90 -1.91 -10.06 9.71
C ARG A 90 -3.09 -10.21 8.76
N ASN A 91 -3.65 -9.07 8.33
CA ASN A 91 -4.82 -9.05 7.48
C ASN A 91 -4.57 -9.63 6.09
N VAL A 92 -5.62 -10.27 5.56
CA VAL A 92 -5.72 -10.63 4.14
C VAL A 92 -6.90 -9.86 3.56
N ARG A 93 -6.69 -9.16 2.45
CA ARG A 93 -7.72 -8.31 1.82
C ARG A 93 -7.94 -8.71 0.37
N VAL A 94 -9.19 -8.58 -0.07
CA VAL A 94 -9.58 -8.62 -1.47
C VAL A 94 -9.69 -7.18 -1.95
N VAL A 95 -8.96 -6.83 -3.01
CA VAL A 95 -9.00 -5.51 -3.65
C VAL A 95 -9.49 -5.72 -5.07
N SER A 96 -10.66 -5.16 -5.40
CA SER A 96 -11.23 -5.21 -6.75
C SER A 96 -11.28 -3.81 -7.33
N THR A 97 -10.83 -3.66 -8.58
CA THR A 97 -10.70 -2.38 -9.27
C THR A 97 -11.15 -2.50 -10.73
N ASP A 98 -11.45 -1.38 -11.37
CA ASP A 98 -11.55 -1.34 -12.84
C ASP A 98 -10.19 -1.71 -13.47
N LYS A 99 -10.17 -1.99 -14.79
CA LYS A 99 -8.94 -2.34 -15.51
C LYS A 99 -7.89 -1.24 -15.39
N VAL A 100 -8.30 0.03 -15.59
CA VAL A 100 -7.43 1.20 -15.43
C VAL A 100 -7.53 1.67 -13.98
N HIS A 101 -6.48 1.50 -13.20
CA HIS A 101 -6.47 1.78 -11.77
C HIS A 101 -5.06 2.10 -11.25
N VAL A 102 -4.96 2.55 -10.01
CA VAL A 102 -3.71 2.62 -9.26
C VAL A 102 -3.44 1.23 -8.68
N PRO A 103 -2.36 0.53 -9.09
CA PRO A 103 -2.06 -0.79 -8.54
C PRO A 103 -1.78 -0.73 -7.03
N VAL A 104 -1.83 -1.87 -6.39
CA VAL A 104 -1.45 -1.99 -4.98
C VAL A 104 -0.04 -1.43 -4.78
N TRP A 105 0.10 -0.47 -3.85
CA TRP A 105 1.32 0.32 -3.61
C TRP A 105 1.80 1.16 -4.81
N GLY A 106 0.91 1.49 -5.74
CA GLY A 106 1.22 2.25 -6.95
C GLY A 106 1.48 3.75 -6.72
N THR A 107 1.60 4.20 -5.47
CA THR A 107 1.94 5.59 -5.14
C THR A 107 3.25 5.69 -4.37
N GLN A 108 4.04 6.72 -4.68
CA GLN A 108 5.20 7.13 -3.90
C GLN A 108 5.03 8.59 -3.50
N LEU A 109 4.98 8.85 -2.20
CA LEU A 109 4.79 10.19 -1.66
C LEU A 109 5.98 10.60 -0.80
N THR A 110 6.50 11.79 -1.05
CA THR A 110 7.60 12.39 -0.29
C THR A 110 7.26 13.83 0.10
N THR A 111 7.95 14.33 1.14
CA THR A 111 7.86 15.74 1.60
C THR A 111 9.23 16.39 1.49
N PRO A 112 9.65 16.84 0.27
CA PRO A 112 11.02 17.31 0.03
C PRO A 112 11.43 18.53 0.83
N HIS A 113 10.47 19.40 1.15
CA HIS A 113 10.68 20.55 2.02
C HIS A 113 9.63 20.58 3.12
N VAL A 114 10.04 20.81 4.35
CA VAL A 114 9.16 20.92 5.52
C VAL A 114 9.65 22.03 6.44
N SER A 115 8.76 22.97 6.73
CA SER A 115 8.91 24.01 7.73
C SER A 115 7.59 24.24 8.46
N ASP A 116 7.57 25.12 9.47
CA ASP A 116 6.33 25.52 10.14
C ASP A 116 5.45 26.39 9.25
N GLU A 117 6.04 27.08 8.25
CA GLU A 117 5.32 27.96 7.34
C GLU A 117 4.67 27.19 6.19
N TYR A 118 5.40 26.25 5.59
CA TYR A 118 4.89 25.42 4.50
C TYR A 118 5.64 24.09 4.36
N ALA A 119 4.98 23.16 3.70
CA ALA A 119 5.59 21.92 3.24
C ALA A 119 5.30 21.70 1.76
N SER A 120 6.29 21.18 1.02
CA SER A 120 6.07 20.63 -0.32
C SER A 120 5.77 19.14 -0.23
N VAL A 121 4.77 18.69 -0.99
CA VAL A 121 4.41 17.27 -1.10
C VAL A 121 4.56 16.87 -2.55
N ARG A 122 5.35 15.83 -2.82
CA ARG A 122 5.54 15.25 -4.15
C ARG A 122 4.91 13.87 -4.17
N LEU A 123 3.93 13.67 -5.05
CA LEU A 123 3.23 12.42 -5.25
C LEU A 123 3.52 11.89 -6.65
N LEU A 124 4.04 10.67 -6.72
CA LEU A 124 4.12 9.88 -7.95
C LEU A 124 3.02 8.82 -7.91
N THR A 125 2.21 8.75 -8.98
CA THR A 125 1.11 7.78 -9.10
C THR A 125 1.31 6.98 -10.37
N THR A 126 1.46 5.67 -10.23
CA THR A 126 1.48 4.72 -11.35
C THR A 126 0.04 4.33 -11.69
N ILE A 127 -0.27 4.20 -12.99
CA ILE A 127 -1.56 3.71 -13.47
C ILE A 127 -1.31 2.41 -14.23
N ALA A 128 -2.10 1.40 -13.93
CA ALA A 128 -2.10 0.13 -14.65
C ALA A 128 -3.07 0.18 -15.84
N ASN A 129 -2.69 -0.49 -16.94
CA ASN A 129 -3.51 -0.70 -18.15
C ASN A 129 -4.02 0.61 -18.80
N ASP A 130 -3.15 1.61 -18.83
CA ASP A 130 -3.46 2.95 -19.35
C ASP A 130 -3.09 3.15 -20.83
N GLU A 131 -2.61 2.10 -21.52
CA GLU A 131 -2.15 2.17 -22.91
C GLU A 131 -3.27 2.65 -23.84
N GLY A 132 -2.96 3.70 -24.60
CA GLY A 132 -3.86 4.28 -25.59
C GLY A 132 -5.08 5.00 -25.01
N LYS A 133 -5.09 5.31 -23.72
CA LYS A 133 -6.19 5.99 -23.04
C LYS A 133 -5.85 7.41 -22.65
N ASP A 134 -6.85 8.28 -22.66
CA ASP A 134 -6.76 9.61 -22.06
C ASP A 134 -6.93 9.48 -20.55
N ILE A 135 -5.83 9.67 -19.80
CA ILE A 135 -5.83 9.56 -18.33
C ILE A 135 -5.84 10.94 -17.70
N ARG A 136 -6.78 11.18 -16.78
CA ARG A 136 -6.83 12.34 -15.90
C ARG A 136 -6.78 11.88 -14.46
N ILE A 137 -5.92 12.52 -13.65
CA ILE A 137 -5.83 12.28 -12.20
C ILE A 137 -6.12 13.59 -11.48
N VAL A 138 -7.14 13.56 -10.63
CA VAL A 138 -7.46 14.64 -9.71
C VAL A 138 -7.10 14.19 -8.31
N THR A 139 -6.15 14.89 -7.67
CA THR A 139 -5.72 14.55 -6.30
C THR A 139 -5.99 15.72 -5.37
N GLU A 140 -6.63 15.41 -4.26
CA GLU A 140 -6.89 16.31 -3.14
C GLU A 140 -6.02 15.91 -1.94
N ILE A 141 -5.31 16.89 -1.37
CA ILE A 141 -4.63 16.71 -0.07
C ILE A 141 -5.61 17.13 1.02
N ILE A 142 -5.96 16.18 1.87
CA ILE A 142 -6.89 16.36 2.99
C ILE A 142 -6.10 16.39 4.29
N SER A 143 -6.26 17.47 5.05
CA SER A 143 -5.64 17.66 6.36
C SER A 143 -6.24 16.74 7.45
N PRO A 144 -5.58 16.63 8.62
CA PRO A 144 -6.09 15.79 9.73
C PRO A 144 -7.48 16.16 10.23
N ASP A 145 -7.89 17.43 10.09
CA ASP A 145 -9.24 17.91 10.43
C ASP A 145 -10.27 17.75 9.31
N GLY A 146 -9.88 17.08 8.21
CA GLY A 146 -10.78 16.73 7.12
C GLY A 146 -10.97 17.79 6.04
N LYS A 147 -10.20 18.88 6.05
CA LYS A 147 -10.30 19.94 5.03
C LYS A 147 -9.40 19.66 3.85
N VAL A 148 -9.85 19.98 2.64
CA VAL A 148 -9.02 20.02 1.45
C VAL A 148 -8.10 21.21 1.51
N VAL A 149 -6.78 20.99 1.55
CA VAL A 149 -5.75 22.04 1.68
C VAL A 149 -4.96 22.27 0.39
N ALA A 150 -5.00 21.34 -0.55
CA ALA A 150 -4.42 21.50 -1.88
C ALA A 150 -5.09 20.54 -2.87
N THR A 151 -5.17 20.95 -4.15
CA THR A 151 -5.72 20.13 -5.22
C THR A 151 -4.85 20.25 -6.48
N LYS A 152 -4.67 19.16 -7.19
CA LYS A 152 -4.05 19.10 -8.52
C LYS A 152 -4.90 18.27 -9.47
N ASP A 153 -4.95 18.72 -10.71
CA ASP A 153 -5.65 18.11 -11.82
C ASP A 153 -4.69 18.01 -13.00
N ASN A 154 -4.35 16.79 -13.38
CA ASN A 154 -3.40 16.51 -14.44
C ASN A 154 -4.03 15.56 -15.48
N THR A 155 -3.93 15.94 -16.74
CA THR A 155 -4.36 15.10 -17.87
C THR A 155 -3.17 14.73 -18.74
N ARG A 156 -3.13 13.47 -19.19
CA ARG A 156 -2.12 12.96 -20.11
C ARG A 156 -2.80 12.10 -21.16
N LYS A 157 -2.61 12.44 -22.45
CA LYS A 157 -3.26 11.75 -23.58
C LYS A 157 -2.59 10.46 -23.98
N ILE A 158 -1.32 10.30 -23.75
CA ILE A 158 -0.57 9.09 -24.03
C ILE A 158 0.37 8.88 -22.85
N ASN A 159 0.26 7.74 -22.20
CA ASN A 159 1.19 7.35 -21.16
C ASN A 159 2.06 6.18 -21.65
N HIS A 160 3.35 6.29 -21.47
CA HIS A 160 4.34 5.26 -21.79
C HIS A 160 4.81 4.54 -20.52
N GLY A 161 3.91 4.26 -19.58
CA GLY A 161 4.21 3.62 -18.31
C GLY A 161 4.94 4.54 -17.31
N GLN A 162 4.98 5.86 -17.56
CA GLN A 162 5.60 6.80 -16.64
C GLN A 162 4.59 7.21 -15.56
N PRO A 163 5.01 7.26 -14.27
CA PRO A 163 4.14 7.76 -13.21
C PRO A 163 3.67 9.20 -13.45
N PHE A 164 2.48 9.52 -12.99
CA PHE A 164 2.02 10.90 -12.88
C PHE A 164 2.71 11.55 -11.70
N GLU A 165 3.36 12.69 -11.95
CA GLU A 165 3.98 13.51 -10.91
C GLU A 165 3.08 14.69 -10.58
N GLN A 166 2.73 14.84 -9.30
CA GLN A 166 1.96 15.97 -8.78
C GLN A 166 2.69 16.58 -7.59
N ASN A 167 2.87 17.90 -7.63
CA ASN A 167 3.54 18.66 -6.59
C ASN A 167 2.54 19.60 -5.93
N PHE A 168 2.46 19.56 -4.59
CA PHE A 168 1.53 20.35 -3.79
C PHE A 168 2.30 21.21 -2.81
N LEU A 169 1.69 22.34 -2.44
CA LEU A 169 2.11 23.20 -1.35
C LEU A 169 1.04 23.11 -0.25
N VAL A 170 1.46 22.82 0.97
CA VAL A 170 0.60 22.84 2.17
C VAL A 170 1.11 23.91 3.10
N ASN A 171 0.31 24.97 3.28
CA ASN A 171 0.65 26.08 4.18
C ASN A 171 0.34 25.73 5.63
N ALA A 172 1.15 26.20 6.57
CA ALA A 172 1.04 25.98 8.01
C ALA A 172 0.72 24.49 8.34
N PRO A 173 1.59 23.53 7.95
CA PRO A 173 1.27 22.12 8.06
C PRO A 173 1.25 21.64 9.51
N CYS A 174 0.33 20.71 9.83
CA CYS A 174 0.37 19.94 11.07
C CYS A 174 1.47 18.88 10.95
N LEU A 175 2.62 19.11 11.58
CA LEU A 175 3.76 18.22 11.50
C LEU A 175 3.51 16.93 12.29
N TRP A 176 3.91 15.81 11.69
CA TRP A 176 3.85 14.51 12.34
C TRP A 176 5.00 14.34 13.34
N SER A 177 4.69 13.90 14.54
CA SER A 177 5.66 13.39 15.50
C SER A 177 5.02 12.23 16.29
N PRO A 178 5.81 11.44 17.08
CA PRO A 178 5.23 10.43 17.99
C PRO A 178 4.20 10.98 18.96
N GLU A 179 4.38 12.23 19.42
CA GLU A 179 3.46 12.91 20.35
C GLU A 179 2.22 13.47 19.63
N THR A 180 2.37 13.82 18.37
CA THR A 180 1.30 14.38 17.53
C THR A 180 1.29 13.66 16.18
N PRO A 181 0.77 12.43 16.10
CA PRO A 181 0.86 11.58 14.90
C PRO A 181 -0.18 12.00 13.83
N TYR A 182 -0.14 13.26 13.44
CA TYR A 182 -1.04 13.81 12.42
C TYR A 182 -0.83 13.16 11.06
N LEU A 183 -1.90 12.64 10.47
CA LEU A 183 -1.88 12.04 9.15
C LEU A 183 -2.79 12.80 8.18
N TYR A 184 -2.20 13.16 7.06
CA TYR A 184 -2.88 13.65 5.87
C TYR A 184 -3.32 12.49 4.99
N LYS A 185 -4.22 12.77 4.05
CA LYS A 185 -4.62 11.85 2.99
C LYS A 185 -4.42 12.54 1.64
N ALA A 186 -3.77 11.86 0.70
CA ALA A 186 -3.84 12.20 -0.71
C ALA A 186 -4.89 11.29 -1.34
N VAL A 187 -6.03 11.85 -1.75
CA VAL A 187 -7.13 11.12 -2.40
C VAL A 187 -7.05 11.40 -3.88
N SER A 188 -6.65 10.38 -4.65
CA SER A 188 -6.46 10.46 -6.10
C SER A 188 -7.61 9.77 -6.82
N LYS A 189 -8.40 10.54 -7.58
CA LYS A 189 -9.45 10.03 -8.47
C LYS A 189 -8.87 9.88 -9.87
N VAL A 190 -8.98 8.69 -10.42
CA VAL A 190 -8.47 8.34 -11.76
C VAL A 190 -9.63 8.29 -12.73
N TYR A 191 -9.47 8.93 -13.88
CA TYR A 191 -10.42 8.91 -14.98
C TYR A 191 -9.72 8.40 -16.22
N ALA A 192 -10.35 7.46 -16.92
CA ALA A 192 -9.94 6.98 -18.23
C ALA A 192 -11.04 7.29 -19.25
N ASP A 193 -10.68 7.95 -20.35
CA ASP A 193 -11.61 8.37 -21.42
C ASP A 193 -12.85 9.11 -20.85
N GLY A 194 -12.65 9.93 -19.83
CA GLY A 194 -13.69 10.74 -19.17
C GLY A 194 -14.52 10.03 -18.09
N LYS A 195 -14.41 8.70 -17.94
CA LYS A 195 -15.09 7.93 -16.88
C LYS A 195 -14.17 7.74 -15.67
N GLN A 196 -14.68 7.97 -14.45
CA GLN A 196 -13.93 7.60 -13.24
C GLN A 196 -13.81 6.08 -13.15
N THR A 197 -12.57 5.59 -13.02
CA THR A 197 -12.24 4.16 -12.95
C THR A 197 -11.66 3.76 -11.60
N ASP A 198 -11.08 4.71 -10.83
CA ASP A 198 -10.53 4.38 -9.53
C ASP A 198 -10.53 5.58 -8.58
N GLU A 199 -10.44 5.30 -7.28
CA GLU A 199 -10.16 6.25 -6.23
C GLU A 199 -9.17 5.63 -5.24
N TYR A 200 -7.96 6.19 -5.17
CA TYR A 200 -6.89 5.67 -4.34
C TYR A 200 -6.50 6.65 -3.25
N THR A 201 -6.41 6.17 -2.00
CA THR A 201 -6.03 6.98 -0.84
C THR A 201 -4.65 6.62 -0.33
N THR A 202 -3.74 7.59 -0.32
CA THR A 202 -2.41 7.48 0.30
C THR A 202 -2.38 8.28 1.60
N ARG A 203 -2.13 7.60 2.73
CA ARG A 203 -1.95 8.28 4.03
C ARG A 203 -0.49 8.62 4.23
N PHE A 204 -0.20 9.82 4.74
CA PHE A 204 1.16 10.28 5.00
C PHE A 204 1.24 11.28 6.14
N GLY A 205 2.41 11.35 6.80
CA GLY A 205 2.72 12.38 7.77
C GLY A 205 3.71 13.37 7.17
N ILE A 206 3.48 14.67 7.37
CA ILE A 206 4.42 15.72 6.98
C ILE A 206 5.48 15.83 8.07
N ARG A 207 6.74 15.51 7.74
CA ARG A 207 7.86 15.57 8.68
C ARG A 207 9.19 15.74 7.95
N SER A 208 10.17 16.37 8.59
CA SER A 208 11.57 16.32 8.17
C SER A 208 12.37 15.35 9.04
N ILE A 209 13.31 14.66 8.42
CA ILE A 209 14.25 13.74 9.09
C ILE A 209 15.65 14.14 8.66
N GLU A 210 16.54 14.33 9.65
CA GLU A 210 17.95 14.59 9.42
C GLU A 210 18.79 13.68 10.32
N ILE A 211 19.89 13.19 9.76
CA ILE A 211 20.95 12.51 10.53
C ILE A 211 22.20 13.37 10.41
N ILE A 212 22.59 14.01 11.50
CA ILE A 212 23.76 14.90 11.53
C ILE A 212 24.90 14.17 12.24
N ALA A 213 26.06 14.09 11.56
CA ALA A 213 27.26 13.47 12.14
C ALA A 213 27.56 14.11 13.52
N ASP A 214 27.90 13.26 14.48
CA ASP A 214 28.20 13.60 15.88
C ASP A 214 27.04 14.23 16.68
N LYS A 215 25.91 14.54 16.06
CA LYS A 215 24.73 15.10 16.74
C LYS A 215 23.54 14.15 16.77
N GLY A 216 23.49 13.14 15.88
CA GLY A 216 22.47 12.10 15.88
C GLY A 216 21.24 12.43 15.02
N PHE A 217 20.10 11.91 15.43
CA PHE A 217 18.83 11.96 14.69
C PHE A 217 17.98 13.17 15.09
N PHE A 218 17.47 13.88 14.07
CA PHE A 218 16.57 15.02 14.24
C PHE A 218 15.25 14.74 13.53
N LEU A 219 14.15 15.02 14.21
CA LEU A 219 12.80 15.01 13.68
C LEU A 219 12.21 16.41 13.76
N ASN A 220 11.82 16.98 12.64
CA ASN A 220 11.31 18.37 12.55
C ASN A 220 12.28 19.38 13.24
N GLY A 221 13.58 19.26 12.97
CA GLY A 221 14.62 20.09 13.54
C GLY A 221 14.91 19.85 15.03
N LYS A 222 14.22 18.93 15.71
CA LYS A 222 14.43 18.62 17.12
C LYS A 222 15.22 17.32 17.29
N HIS A 223 16.30 17.36 18.07
CA HIS A 223 17.08 16.18 18.41
C HIS A 223 16.20 15.13 19.14
N ARG A 224 16.30 13.86 18.72
CA ARG A 224 15.55 12.75 19.30
C ARG A 224 16.47 11.56 19.58
N LYS A 225 16.29 10.95 20.74
CA LYS A 225 16.91 9.65 21.06
C LYS A 225 15.95 8.53 20.72
N PHE A 226 16.43 7.51 20.02
CA PHE A 226 15.69 6.28 19.86
C PHE A 226 15.67 5.51 21.17
N GLN A 227 14.49 5.02 21.53
CA GLN A 227 14.30 4.07 22.62
C GLN A 227 13.78 2.78 22.00
N GLY A 228 14.49 1.70 22.18
CA GLY A 228 14.16 0.41 21.60
C GLY A 228 14.48 -0.71 22.57
N VAL A 229 13.79 -1.82 22.39
CA VAL A 229 14.02 -3.08 23.13
C VAL A 229 14.10 -4.23 22.12
N CYS A 230 14.82 -5.28 22.50
CA CYS A 230 14.77 -6.57 21.82
C CYS A 230 13.85 -7.49 22.63
N ASN A 231 12.79 -7.98 22.01
CA ASN A 231 11.92 -8.99 22.60
C ASN A 231 12.25 -10.36 22.04
#